data_6d1410055f1fd5fa2301c7fb0c87c086
#
_entry.id   6d1410055f1fd5fa2301c7fb0c87c086
#
_cell.length_a   1.000
_cell.length_b   1.000
_cell.length_c   1.000
_cell.angle_alpha   90.00
_cell.angle_beta   90.00
_cell.angle_gamma   90.00
#
_symmetry.space_group_name_H-M   'P 1'
#
loop_
_entity.id
_entity.type
_entity.pdbx_description
1 polymer ?
#
loop_
_entity_poly.entity_id
_entity_poly.type
_entity_poly.pdbx_seq_one_letter_code
_entity_poly.pdbx_strand_id
1 'polypeptide(L)'
;EDRDYYLERRYPAFGNLVPRDVASRAAKERCDAGYGVNNTGLAVFLDFKTAIERLGEDVIRARYGNLFQMYEKITDVNPYEEPMMIYPAIHYTMGGIWVDYNLQTTVPGLYAIGEANFSDHGANRLGASALMQGLADGYFVLPYTIGDYLAKKIQAPKVSTDTPAFDEAEKAVKAKIEKLLSINGTQSVDDIHKRLGL
;
A
#
# COMPACT_ATOMS: atom_id res chain seq x y z
N GLU A 1 5.22 -31.24 -14.69
CA GLU A 1 5.17 -30.59 -13.36
C GLU A 1 3.71 -30.32 -13.05
N ASP A 2 3.22 -30.89 -11.94
CA ASP A 2 1.83 -30.73 -11.52
C ASP A 2 1.59 -29.29 -11.06
N ARG A 3 0.83 -28.54 -11.83
CA ARG A 3 0.38 -27.19 -11.45
C ARG A 3 -0.73 -27.30 -10.41
N ASP A 4 -0.52 -26.74 -9.22
CA ASP A 4 -1.54 -26.66 -8.17
C ASP A 4 -2.34 -25.37 -8.28
N TYR A 5 -3.56 -25.44 -8.76
CA TYR A 5 -4.54 -24.35 -8.76
C TYR A 5 -5.14 -24.21 -7.36
N TYR A 6 -4.31 -23.75 -6.41
CA TYR A 6 -4.65 -23.72 -4.99
C TYR A 6 -5.85 -22.85 -4.63
N LEU A 7 -6.16 -21.80 -5.38
CA LEU A 7 -7.35 -20.98 -5.14
C LEU A 7 -8.63 -21.71 -5.47
N GLU A 8 -8.69 -22.40 -6.61
CA GLU A 8 -9.83 -23.22 -7.02
C GLU A 8 -10.04 -24.37 -6.04
N ARG A 9 -8.99 -25.03 -5.60
CA ARG A 9 -9.06 -26.13 -4.64
C ARG A 9 -9.53 -25.65 -3.27
N ARG A 10 -9.04 -24.50 -2.80
CA ARG A 10 -9.33 -23.95 -1.47
C ARG A 10 -10.69 -23.24 -1.41
N TYR A 11 -11.06 -22.59 -2.49
CA TYR A 11 -12.27 -21.77 -2.60
C TYR A 11 -13.09 -22.15 -3.85
N PRO A 12 -13.65 -23.35 -3.91
CA PRO A 12 -14.27 -23.90 -5.15
C PRO A 12 -15.44 -23.06 -5.67
N ALA A 13 -16.11 -22.29 -4.80
CA ALA A 13 -17.20 -21.42 -5.21
C ALA A 13 -16.75 -20.16 -5.97
N PHE A 14 -15.52 -19.71 -5.76
CA PHE A 14 -15.02 -18.47 -6.33
C PHE A 14 -13.75 -18.67 -7.17
N GLY A 15 -12.93 -19.68 -6.87
CA GLY A 15 -11.68 -19.93 -7.56
C GLY A 15 -10.77 -18.71 -7.62
N ASN A 16 -10.32 -18.35 -8.81
CA ASN A 16 -9.51 -17.16 -9.06
C ASN A 16 -10.27 -15.83 -8.91
N LEU A 17 -11.58 -15.86 -8.65
CA LEU A 17 -12.41 -14.67 -8.43
C LEU A 17 -12.57 -14.32 -6.94
N VAL A 18 -11.84 -14.96 -6.05
CA VAL A 18 -11.81 -14.57 -4.64
C VAL A 18 -11.34 -13.12 -4.50
N PRO A 19 -11.78 -12.41 -3.44
CA PRO A 19 -11.25 -11.08 -3.13
C PRO A 19 -9.72 -11.07 -3.09
N ARG A 20 -9.11 -9.99 -3.57
CA ARG A 20 -7.65 -9.90 -3.74
C ARG A 20 -6.86 -10.08 -2.44
N ASP A 21 -7.41 -9.66 -1.29
CA ASP A 21 -6.82 -9.87 0.02
C ASP A 21 -6.80 -11.35 0.41
N VAL A 22 -7.84 -12.09 0.05
CA VAL A 22 -7.91 -13.56 0.23
C VAL A 22 -6.88 -14.24 -0.67
N ALA A 23 -6.80 -13.85 -1.95
CA ALA A 23 -5.82 -14.40 -2.88
C ALA A 23 -4.37 -14.10 -2.42
N SER A 24 -4.11 -12.89 -1.95
CA SER A 24 -2.79 -12.48 -1.46
C SER A 24 -2.36 -13.28 -0.22
N ARG A 25 -3.24 -13.45 0.76
CA ARG A 25 -2.96 -14.29 1.94
C ARG A 25 -2.73 -15.74 1.56
N ALA A 26 -3.57 -16.29 0.68
CA ALA A 26 -3.40 -17.67 0.20
C ALA A 26 -2.07 -17.86 -0.53
N ALA A 27 -1.63 -16.88 -1.33
CA ALA A 27 -0.33 -16.90 -1.98
C ALA A 27 0.82 -16.90 -0.97
N LYS A 28 0.74 -16.03 0.06
CA LYS A 28 1.73 -16.01 1.15
C LYS A 28 1.80 -17.35 1.87
N GLU A 29 0.67 -17.91 2.26
CA GLU A 29 0.59 -19.23 2.91
C GLU A 29 1.22 -20.33 2.06
N ARG A 30 1.08 -20.27 0.72
CA ARG A 30 1.77 -21.23 -0.18
C ARG A 30 3.28 -21.07 -0.14
N CYS A 31 3.78 -19.84 -0.17
CA CYS A 31 5.20 -19.56 -0.05
C CYS A 31 5.74 -20.04 1.31
N ASP A 32 5.06 -19.72 2.40
CA ASP A 32 5.46 -20.10 3.76
C ASP A 32 5.46 -21.63 3.96
N ALA A 33 4.56 -22.35 3.27
CA ALA A 33 4.52 -23.80 3.28
C ALA A 33 5.59 -24.47 2.38
N GLY A 34 6.47 -23.69 1.74
CA GLY A 34 7.55 -24.20 0.90
C GLY A 34 7.14 -24.53 -0.54
N TYR A 35 5.96 -24.11 -0.98
CA TYR A 35 5.47 -24.29 -2.36
C TYR A 35 5.65 -23.05 -3.24
N GLY A 36 6.40 -22.08 -2.75
CA GLY A 36 6.75 -20.90 -3.53
C GLY A 36 7.67 -21.26 -4.70
N VAL A 37 7.54 -20.50 -5.78
CA VAL A 37 8.37 -20.65 -6.98
C VAL A 37 9.54 -19.66 -6.95
N ASN A 38 10.43 -19.75 -7.90
CA ASN A 38 11.71 -19.08 -8.06
C ASN A 38 12.79 -19.50 -7.03
N ASN A 39 13.98 -18.93 -7.17
CA ASN A 39 15.14 -19.25 -6.31
C ASN A 39 14.94 -18.88 -4.83
N THR A 40 14.04 -17.97 -4.55
CA THR A 40 13.73 -17.52 -3.17
C THR A 40 12.58 -18.28 -2.54
N GLY A 41 11.76 -18.98 -3.33
CA GLY A 41 10.54 -19.63 -2.87
C GLY A 41 9.44 -18.65 -2.42
N LEU A 42 9.56 -17.35 -2.75
CA LEU A 42 8.66 -16.30 -2.27
C LEU A 42 7.64 -15.85 -3.30
N ALA A 43 7.50 -16.54 -4.45
CA ALA A 43 6.57 -16.17 -5.49
C ALA A 43 5.55 -17.27 -5.77
N VAL A 44 4.44 -16.91 -6.42
CA VAL A 44 3.47 -17.82 -7.05
C VAL A 44 3.28 -17.42 -8.49
N PHE A 45 2.82 -18.35 -9.33
CA PHE A 45 2.55 -18.05 -10.72
C PHE A 45 1.17 -17.41 -10.92
N LEU A 46 1.13 -16.38 -11.75
CA LEU A 46 -0.08 -15.85 -12.37
C LEU A 46 -0.07 -16.27 -13.84
N ASP A 47 -0.85 -17.30 -14.16
CA ASP A 47 -0.83 -17.98 -15.46
C ASP A 47 -2.06 -17.62 -16.30
N PHE A 48 -1.83 -17.05 -17.46
CA PHE A 48 -2.87 -16.71 -18.43
C PHE A 48 -3.03 -17.74 -19.56
N LYS A 49 -2.22 -18.80 -19.59
CA LYS A 49 -2.21 -19.78 -20.69
C LYS A 49 -3.62 -20.29 -21.03
N THR A 50 -4.34 -20.80 -20.05
CA THR A 50 -5.71 -21.32 -20.26
C THR A 50 -6.69 -20.22 -20.73
N ALA A 51 -6.50 -18.99 -20.26
CA ALA A 51 -7.32 -17.87 -20.69
C ALA A 51 -7.01 -17.46 -22.15
N ILE A 52 -5.75 -17.48 -22.54
CA ILE A 52 -5.30 -17.21 -23.90
C ILE A 52 -5.83 -18.30 -24.86
N GLU A 53 -5.71 -19.58 -24.49
CA GLU A 53 -6.24 -20.70 -25.28
C GLU A 53 -7.76 -20.61 -25.49
N ARG A 54 -8.49 -20.17 -24.46
CA ARG A 54 -9.96 -20.10 -24.52
C ARG A 54 -10.49 -18.85 -25.21
N LEU A 55 -9.87 -17.68 -25.00
CA LEU A 55 -10.40 -16.38 -25.42
C LEU A 55 -9.67 -15.81 -26.65
N GLY A 56 -8.49 -16.32 -26.93
CA GLY A 56 -7.56 -15.76 -27.91
C GLY A 56 -6.65 -14.67 -27.33
N GLU A 57 -5.46 -14.58 -27.89
CA GLU A 57 -4.45 -13.63 -27.46
C GLU A 57 -4.91 -12.17 -27.64
N ASP A 58 -5.61 -11.85 -28.72
CA ASP A 58 -6.08 -10.49 -29.00
C ASP A 58 -7.01 -9.95 -27.88
N VAL A 59 -7.87 -10.81 -27.35
CA VAL A 59 -8.77 -10.44 -26.25
C VAL A 59 -7.98 -10.17 -24.96
N ILE A 60 -6.99 -11.00 -24.67
CA ILE A 60 -6.12 -10.82 -23.50
C ILE A 60 -5.25 -9.56 -23.68
N ARG A 61 -4.73 -9.35 -24.87
CA ARG A 61 -3.94 -8.15 -25.22
C ARG A 61 -4.75 -6.87 -25.06
N ALA A 62 -5.98 -6.85 -25.52
CA ALA A 62 -6.86 -5.69 -25.38
C ALA A 62 -7.18 -5.37 -23.91
N ARG A 63 -7.26 -6.38 -23.04
CA ARG A 63 -7.62 -6.20 -21.62
C ARG A 63 -6.41 -5.99 -20.71
N TYR A 64 -5.31 -6.67 -20.93
CA TYR A 64 -4.17 -6.78 -20.02
C TYR A 64 -2.83 -6.46 -20.67
N GLY A 65 -2.81 -6.03 -21.93
CA GLY A 65 -1.56 -5.77 -22.67
C GLY A 65 -0.62 -4.80 -21.98
N ASN A 66 -1.15 -3.76 -21.33
CA ASN A 66 -0.33 -2.82 -20.56
C ASN A 66 0.38 -3.48 -19.37
N LEU A 67 -0.31 -4.39 -18.67
CA LEU A 67 0.26 -5.15 -17.56
C LEU A 67 1.38 -6.08 -18.06
N PHE A 68 1.13 -6.79 -19.16
CA PHE A 68 2.09 -7.71 -19.75
C PHE A 68 3.35 -6.97 -20.24
N GLN A 69 3.16 -5.86 -20.96
CA GLN A 69 4.27 -5.03 -21.41
C GLN A 69 5.11 -4.47 -20.24
N MET A 70 4.45 -4.07 -19.15
CA MET A 70 5.14 -3.58 -17.97
C MET A 70 5.95 -4.71 -17.31
N TYR A 71 5.37 -5.90 -17.18
CA TYR A 71 6.05 -7.05 -16.61
C TYR A 71 7.26 -7.47 -17.46
N GLU A 72 7.08 -7.58 -18.78
CA GLU A 72 8.14 -7.90 -19.73
C GLU A 72 9.30 -6.90 -19.66
N LYS A 73 9.01 -5.60 -19.60
CA LYS A 73 10.05 -4.56 -19.45
C LYS A 73 10.87 -4.67 -18.15
N ILE A 74 10.27 -5.21 -17.09
CA ILE A 74 10.94 -5.34 -15.78
C ILE A 74 11.72 -6.65 -15.70
N THR A 75 11.19 -7.73 -16.26
CA THR A 75 11.67 -9.10 -16.03
C THR A 75 12.34 -9.74 -17.24
N ASP A 76 12.18 -9.15 -18.43
CA ASP A 76 12.56 -9.73 -19.72
C ASP A 76 11.87 -11.06 -20.04
N VAL A 77 10.68 -11.30 -19.43
CA VAL A 77 9.85 -12.50 -19.63
C VAL A 77 8.55 -12.11 -20.31
N ASN A 78 8.21 -12.79 -21.42
CA ASN A 78 6.98 -12.57 -22.17
C ASN A 78 5.78 -13.28 -21.49
N PRO A 79 4.80 -12.55 -20.89
CA PRO A 79 3.67 -13.18 -20.21
C PRO A 79 2.68 -13.92 -21.12
N TYR A 80 2.79 -13.78 -22.43
CA TYR A 80 1.99 -14.59 -23.36
C TYR A 80 2.54 -16.01 -23.52
N GLU A 81 3.80 -16.22 -23.23
CA GLU A 81 4.51 -17.49 -23.40
C GLU A 81 4.75 -18.19 -22.05
N GLU A 82 5.10 -17.40 -21.02
CA GLU A 82 5.43 -17.92 -19.69
C GLU A 82 4.57 -17.25 -18.61
N PRO A 83 4.22 -17.96 -17.51
CA PRO A 83 3.45 -17.39 -16.43
C PRO A 83 4.24 -16.31 -15.69
N MET A 84 3.57 -15.22 -15.31
CA MET A 84 4.17 -14.18 -14.49
C MET A 84 4.39 -14.70 -13.05
N MET A 85 5.52 -14.35 -12.47
CA MET A 85 5.78 -14.55 -11.05
C MET A 85 5.29 -13.33 -10.27
N ILE A 86 4.42 -13.56 -9.28
CA ILE A 86 3.91 -12.52 -8.40
C ILE A 86 4.21 -12.86 -6.95
N TYR A 87 4.38 -11.81 -6.14
CA TYR A 87 4.64 -11.90 -4.71
C TYR A 87 3.61 -11.09 -3.94
N PRO A 88 3.03 -11.64 -2.86
CA PRO A 88 2.15 -10.87 -1.99
C PRO A 88 2.94 -9.79 -1.25
N ALA A 89 2.50 -8.55 -1.34
CA ALA A 89 3.14 -7.41 -0.71
C ALA A 89 2.13 -6.55 0.03
N ILE A 90 2.59 -5.84 1.06
CA ILE A 90 1.82 -4.83 1.75
C ILE A 90 1.53 -3.71 0.75
N HIS A 91 0.27 -3.34 0.64
CA HIS A 91 -0.18 -2.35 -0.32
C HIS A 91 -0.73 -1.08 0.33
N TYR A 92 -1.43 -1.21 1.45
CA TYR A 92 -2.15 -0.11 2.10
C TYR A 92 -2.26 -0.36 3.60
N THR A 93 -2.06 0.67 4.40
CA THR A 93 -2.23 0.62 5.84
C THR A 93 -3.57 1.23 6.24
N MET A 94 -4.48 0.42 6.80
CA MET A 94 -5.71 0.92 7.41
C MET A 94 -5.41 1.53 8.76
N GLY A 95 -6.16 2.57 9.12
CA GLY A 95 -5.87 3.39 10.29
C GLY A 95 -4.96 4.55 9.95
N GLY A 96 -4.54 5.31 10.93
CA GLY A 96 -3.70 6.48 10.73
C GLY A 96 -4.03 7.59 11.72
N ILE A 97 -3.67 8.82 11.36
CA ILE A 97 -3.90 9.99 12.19
C ILE A 97 -5.39 10.32 12.26
N TRP A 98 -5.91 10.47 13.47
CA TRP A 98 -7.29 10.92 13.66
C TRP A 98 -7.48 12.33 13.09
N VAL A 99 -8.58 12.55 12.38
CA VAL A 99 -9.00 13.84 11.85
C VAL A 99 -10.50 14.03 12.04
N ASP A 100 -10.93 15.29 12.13
CA ASP A 100 -12.34 15.67 12.06
C ASP A 100 -12.83 15.73 10.59
N TYR A 101 -14.08 16.13 10.40
CA TYR A 101 -14.68 16.28 9.05
C TYR A 101 -14.00 17.35 8.19
N ASN A 102 -13.22 18.23 8.77
CA ASN A 102 -12.42 19.24 8.06
C ASN A 102 -10.98 18.77 7.83
N LEU A 103 -10.68 17.49 8.10
CA LEU A 103 -9.36 16.88 7.98
C LEU A 103 -8.33 17.44 8.97
N GLN A 104 -8.78 18.15 10.01
CA GLN A 104 -7.91 18.68 11.06
C GLN A 104 -7.64 17.60 12.10
N THR A 105 -6.38 17.47 12.49
CA THR A 105 -5.96 16.58 13.58
C THR A 105 -6.29 17.19 14.94
N THR A 106 -5.92 16.50 16.02
CA THR A 106 -6.02 17.06 17.39
C THR A 106 -5.06 18.23 17.63
N VAL A 107 -4.12 18.47 16.71
CA VAL A 107 -3.20 19.61 16.75
C VAL A 107 -3.75 20.72 15.86
N PRO A 108 -4.11 21.88 16.39
CA PRO A 108 -4.64 22.99 15.59
C PRO A 108 -3.69 23.42 14.48
N GLY A 109 -4.21 23.48 13.23
CA GLY A 109 -3.42 23.86 12.07
C GLY A 109 -2.66 22.71 11.41
N LEU A 110 -2.72 21.50 11.97
CA LEU A 110 -2.19 20.29 11.35
C LEU A 110 -3.35 19.47 10.75
N TYR A 111 -3.22 19.14 9.48
CA TYR A 111 -4.21 18.38 8.71
C TYR A 111 -3.59 17.12 8.14
N ALA A 112 -4.38 16.06 8.00
CA ALA A 112 -3.94 14.84 7.35
C ALA A 112 -4.99 14.39 6.33
N ILE A 113 -4.53 14.03 5.13
CA ILE A 113 -5.37 13.61 4.01
C ILE A 113 -4.97 12.25 3.48
N GLY A 114 -5.88 11.59 2.77
CA GLY A 114 -5.62 10.30 2.12
C GLY A 114 -5.24 9.22 3.11
N GLU A 115 -4.31 8.36 2.74
CA GLU A 115 -3.86 7.23 3.55
C GLU A 115 -3.22 7.62 4.90
N ALA A 116 -2.74 8.86 5.03
CA ALA A 116 -2.15 9.32 6.28
C ALA A 116 -3.18 9.49 7.41
N ASN A 117 -4.44 9.76 7.09
CA ASN A 117 -5.50 9.82 8.08
C ASN A 117 -6.14 8.43 8.34
N PHE A 118 -6.88 8.31 9.44
CA PHE A 118 -7.46 7.02 9.85
C PHE A 118 -8.50 6.48 8.86
N SER A 119 -9.10 7.32 8.04
CA SER A 119 -10.19 7.06 7.10
C SER A 119 -11.28 6.08 7.59
N ASP A 120 -12.45 6.08 6.99
CA ASP A 120 -13.58 5.24 7.42
C ASP A 120 -13.57 3.82 6.81
N HIS A 121 -12.38 3.29 6.52
CA HIS A 121 -12.24 1.98 5.88
C HIS A 121 -12.42 0.79 6.82
N GLY A 122 -12.33 1.00 8.12
CA GLY A 122 -12.34 -0.09 9.09
C GLY A 122 -11.13 -1.00 8.96
N ALA A 123 -11.31 -2.28 9.27
CA ALA A 123 -10.21 -3.26 9.24
C ALA A 123 -9.83 -3.72 7.82
N ASN A 124 -10.71 -3.55 6.83
CA ASN A 124 -10.45 -3.95 5.45
C ASN A 124 -11.22 -3.05 4.48
N ARG A 125 -10.50 -2.31 3.63
CA ARG A 125 -11.11 -1.37 2.70
C ARG A 125 -11.59 -2.03 1.41
N LEU A 126 -12.60 -1.44 0.81
CA LEU A 126 -13.08 -1.83 -0.52
C LEU A 126 -12.06 -1.44 -1.60
N GLY A 127 -12.04 -2.19 -2.69
CA GLY A 127 -11.22 -1.88 -3.86
C GLY A 127 -11.51 -0.48 -4.40
N ALA A 128 -10.46 0.25 -4.80
CA ALA A 128 -10.46 1.62 -5.31
C ALA A 128 -10.90 2.71 -4.30
N SER A 129 -11.46 2.38 -3.14
CA SER A 129 -11.94 3.37 -2.16
C SER A 129 -10.84 4.26 -1.58
N ALA A 130 -9.60 3.79 -1.50
CA ALA A 130 -8.47 4.60 -1.02
C ALA A 130 -8.17 5.80 -1.92
N LEU A 131 -8.11 5.58 -3.25
CA LEU A 131 -7.91 6.66 -4.21
C LEU A 131 -9.11 7.61 -4.22
N MET A 132 -10.33 7.06 -4.15
CA MET A 132 -11.55 7.86 -4.10
C MET A 132 -11.56 8.77 -2.87
N GLN A 133 -11.23 8.25 -1.70
CA GLN A 133 -11.13 9.03 -0.48
C GLN A 133 -10.05 10.11 -0.59
N GLY A 134 -8.83 9.77 -1.02
CA GLY A 134 -7.76 10.74 -1.17
C GLY A 134 -8.09 11.87 -2.16
N LEU A 135 -8.79 11.55 -3.25
CA LEU A 135 -9.29 12.55 -4.20
C LEU A 135 -10.41 13.41 -3.58
N ALA A 136 -11.33 12.79 -2.83
CA ALA A 136 -12.40 13.52 -2.14
C ALA A 136 -11.83 14.49 -1.11
N ASP A 137 -10.90 14.04 -0.28
CA ASP A 137 -10.20 14.88 0.69
C ASP A 137 -9.52 16.08 0.01
N GLY A 138 -8.79 15.83 -1.08
CA GLY A 138 -8.01 16.85 -1.78
C GLY A 138 -8.85 17.84 -2.60
N TYR A 139 -9.91 17.38 -3.26
CA TYR A 139 -10.72 18.22 -4.15
C TYR A 139 -11.93 18.85 -3.49
N PHE A 140 -12.57 18.15 -2.55
CA PHE A 140 -13.85 18.59 -2.02
C PHE A 140 -13.77 19.13 -0.59
N VAL A 141 -12.81 18.70 0.21
CA VAL A 141 -12.71 19.12 1.62
C VAL A 141 -11.59 20.14 1.81
N LEU A 142 -10.38 19.81 1.41
CA LEU A 142 -9.18 20.58 1.70
C LEU A 142 -9.23 22.06 1.23
N PRO A 143 -9.77 22.41 0.05
CA PRO A 143 -9.84 23.81 -0.37
C PRO A 143 -10.67 24.67 0.57
N TYR A 144 -11.79 24.16 1.08
CA TYR A 144 -12.63 24.86 2.04
C TYR A 144 -11.95 24.98 3.39
N THR A 145 -11.33 23.89 3.86
CA THR A 145 -10.58 23.85 5.11
C THR A 145 -9.45 24.89 5.13
N ILE A 146 -8.66 24.96 4.05
CA ILE A 146 -7.57 25.95 3.93
C ILE A 146 -8.15 27.36 3.91
N GLY A 147 -9.21 27.59 3.14
CA GLY A 147 -9.90 28.88 3.05
C GLY A 147 -10.38 29.36 4.42
N ASP A 148 -11.09 28.52 5.16
CA ASP A 148 -11.62 28.83 6.49
C ASP A 148 -10.52 29.06 7.53
N TYR A 149 -9.47 28.26 7.49
CA TYR A 149 -8.32 28.42 8.39
C TYR A 149 -7.57 29.72 8.14
N LEU A 150 -7.27 30.02 6.88
CA LEU A 150 -6.51 31.21 6.49
C LEU A 150 -7.33 32.48 6.63
N ALA A 151 -8.64 32.45 6.41
CA ALA A 151 -9.52 33.62 6.56
C ALA A 151 -9.41 34.26 7.96
N LYS A 152 -9.23 33.42 8.99
CA LYS A 152 -9.03 33.87 10.37
C LYS A 152 -7.59 34.32 10.69
N LYS A 153 -6.64 34.01 9.83
CA LYS A 153 -5.19 34.19 10.07
C LYS A 153 -4.52 35.15 9.08
N ILE A 154 -5.25 35.66 8.10
CA ILE A 154 -4.68 36.47 6.99
C ILE A 154 -3.93 37.71 7.51
N GLN A 155 -4.38 38.27 8.62
CA GLN A 155 -3.75 39.45 9.25
C GLN A 155 -2.88 39.10 10.45
N ALA A 156 -2.67 37.83 10.75
CA ALA A 156 -1.80 37.43 11.84
C ALA A 156 -0.34 37.82 11.52
N PRO A 157 0.39 38.39 12.46
CA PRO A 157 1.80 38.74 12.24
C PRO A 157 2.59 37.44 11.97
N LYS A 158 3.51 37.53 11.03
CA LYS A 158 4.44 36.41 10.78
C LYS A 158 5.32 36.21 12.00
N VAL A 159 5.35 35.00 12.53
CA VAL A 159 6.26 34.62 13.59
C VAL A 159 7.60 34.25 12.96
N SER A 160 8.69 34.86 13.43
CA SER A 160 10.01 34.45 13.01
C SER A 160 10.32 33.03 13.54
N THR A 161 10.94 32.21 12.71
CA THR A 161 11.50 30.93 13.16
C THR A 161 12.80 31.09 13.95
N ASP A 162 13.33 32.29 13.97
CA ASP A 162 14.57 32.67 14.68
C ASP A 162 14.23 33.03 16.13
N THR A 163 13.67 32.10 16.86
CA THR A 163 13.28 32.24 18.27
C THR A 163 13.72 31.01 19.09
N PRO A 164 13.99 31.19 20.39
CA PRO A 164 14.43 30.09 21.26
C PRO A 164 13.49 28.89 21.26
N ALA A 165 12.19 29.08 21.05
CA ALA A 165 11.22 27.99 21.02
C ALA A 165 11.45 27.02 19.84
N PHE A 166 11.85 27.54 18.68
CA PHE A 166 12.21 26.70 17.53
C PHE A 166 13.52 25.97 17.76
N ASP A 167 14.52 26.62 18.34
CA ASP A 167 15.79 26.01 18.67
C ASP A 167 15.65 24.89 19.72
N GLU A 168 14.80 25.07 20.71
CA GLU A 168 14.50 24.05 21.72
C GLU A 168 13.78 22.85 21.09
N ALA A 169 12.80 23.09 20.21
CA ALA A 169 12.11 22.03 19.49
C ALA A 169 13.06 21.24 18.58
N GLU A 170 13.93 21.93 17.84
CA GLU A 170 14.94 21.29 17.01
C GLU A 170 15.91 20.43 17.83
N LYS A 171 16.44 20.96 18.93
CA LYS A 171 17.30 20.20 19.83
C LYS A 171 16.62 18.97 20.39
N ALA A 172 15.35 19.08 20.79
CA ALA A 172 14.59 17.95 21.32
C ALA A 172 14.39 16.84 20.27
N VAL A 173 14.13 17.21 19.02
CA VAL A 173 14.00 16.24 17.91
C VAL A 173 15.35 15.61 17.60
N LYS A 174 16.41 16.40 17.48
CA LYS A 174 17.77 15.89 17.25
C LYS A 174 18.20 14.89 18.32
N ALA A 175 17.96 15.20 19.59
CA ALA A 175 18.30 14.30 20.71
C ALA A 175 17.51 12.96 20.62
N LYS A 176 16.24 12.98 20.18
CA LYS A 176 15.47 11.75 19.94
C LYS A 176 16.06 10.93 18.80
N ILE A 177 16.43 11.55 17.70
CA ILE A 177 17.06 10.90 16.54
C ILE A 177 18.40 10.27 16.96
N GLU A 178 19.26 11.02 17.63
CA GLU A 178 20.54 10.53 18.12
C GLU A 178 20.38 9.33 19.06
N LYS A 179 19.40 9.41 19.98
CA LYS A 179 19.07 8.29 20.86
C LYS A 179 18.65 7.05 20.07
N LEU A 180 17.80 7.20 19.04
CA LEU A 180 17.39 6.07 18.21
C LEU A 180 18.55 5.49 17.41
N LEU A 181 19.38 6.33 16.82
CA LEU A 181 20.56 5.91 16.05
C LEU A 181 21.64 5.25 16.93
N SER A 182 21.71 5.60 18.21
CA SER A 182 22.66 4.97 19.15
C SER A 182 22.22 3.57 19.62
N ILE A 183 21.02 3.14 19.32
CA ILE A 183 20.55 1.79 19.64
C ILE A 183 21.19 0.81 18.66
N ASN A 184 22.31 0.23 19.04
CA ASN A 184 22.98 -0.83 18.28
C ASN A 184 22.26 -2.17 18.54
N GLY A 185 21.04 -2.30 18.02
CA GLY A 185 20.24 -3.52 18.16
C GLY A 185 20.82 -4.69 17.38
N THR A 186 20.56 -5.89 17.85
CA THR A 186 21.01 -7.15 17.20
C THR A 186 20.00 -7.65 16.15
N GLN A 187 18.81 -7.07 16.09
CA GLN A 187 17.77 -7.45 15.13
C GLN A 187 17.66 -6.40 14.04
N SER A 188 17.56 -6.84 12.80
CA SER A 188 17.35 -5.92 11.68
C SER A 188 15.93 -5.36 11.69
N VAL A 189 15.75 -4.16 11.11
CA VAL A 189 14.41 -3.55 10.92
C VAL A 189 13.53 -4.47 10.06
N ASP A 190 14.10 -5.12 9.06
CA ASP A 190 13.41 -6.03 8.16
C ASP A 190 12.88 -7.28 8.88
N ASP A 191 13.67 -7.87 9.79
CA ASP A 191 13.23 -9.01 10.60
C ASP A 191 12.08 -8.63 11.54
N ILE A 192 12.18 -7.45 12.18
CA ILE A 192 11.10 -6.95 13.06
C ILE A 192 9.84 -6.69 12.23
N HIS A 193 9.98 -6.05 11.07
CA HIS A 193 8.87 -5.76 10.18
C HIS A 193 8.15 -7.04 9.72
N LYS A 194 8.90 -8.05 9.30
CA LYS A 194 8.35 -9.35 8.91
C LYS A 194 7.60 -10.03 10.05
N ARG A 195 8.15 -9.98 11.26
CA ARG A 195 7.51 -10.59 12.45
C ARG A 195 6.23 -9.86 12.88
N LEU A 196 6.15 -8.55 12.69
CA LEU A 196 4.95 -7.75 12.98
C LEU A 196 3.86 -7.88 11.92
N GLY A 197 4.22 -8.28 10.72
CA GLY A 197 3.30 -8.48 9.60
C GLY A 197 2.69 -9.89 9.52
N LEU A 198 2.96 -10.76 10.48
CA LEU A 198 2.44 -12.13 10.55
C LEU A 198 1.08 -12.21 11.20
#